data_777d5efe57695928c95ce51e1c788453
#
_entry.id   777d5efe57695928c95ce51e1c788453
#
_cell.length_a   1.000
_cell.length_b   1.000
_cell.length_c   1.000
_cell.angle_alpha   90.00
_cell.angle_beta   90.00
_cell.angle_gamma   90.00
#
_symmetry.space_group_name_H-M   'P 1'
#
loop_
_entity.id
_entity.type
_entity.pdbx_description
1 polymer ?
#
loop_
_entity_poly.entity_id
_entity_poly.type
_entity_poly.pdbx_seq_one_letter_code
_entity_poly.pdbx_strand_id
1 'polypeptide(L)'
;MRHAIAALLLLCTVAACSKPDNAAPLAFKPVGVGDAVPLFTVATIAADSARVGGNAKQPVTLVNIWATWCGPCKAEFPELQTLHTAYAPRGLRLLAISIDTEADSVVAASARAMGSTFAIGRDPEDQVRGQFATVGIPESWLISSDGKLLWRHAGAITAGDRELRSAIEMALVRAK
;
A
#
# COMPACT_ATOMS: atom_id res chain seq x y z
N MET A 1 -53.60 18.25 -68.48
CA MET A 1 -52.46 17.37 -68.11
C MET A 1 -51.73 18.09 -67.04
N ARG A 2 -51.86 17.61 -65.76
CA ARG A 2 -51.40 18.30 -64.54
C ARG A 2 -50.32 17.41 -63.92
N HIS A 3 -49.07 17.89 -63.90
CA HIS A 3 -47.95 17.18 -63.37
C HIS A 3 -47.88 17.52 -61.86
N ALA A 4 -48.08 16.52 -61.01
CA ALA A 4 -47.88 16.62 -59.58
C ALA A 4 -46.38 16.29 -59.25
N ILE A 5 -45.68 17.27 -58.74
CA ILE A 5 -44.31 17.10 -58.25
C ILE A 5 -44.40 16.73 -56.77
N ALA A 6 -44.05 15.50 -56.46
CA ALA A 6 -43.94 15.03 -55.09
C ALA A 6 -42.57 15.45 -54.50
N ALA A 7 -42.61 16.36 -53.56
CA ALA A 7 -41.40 16.75 -52.80
C ALA A 7 -41.11 15.72 -51.71
N LEU A 8 -39.99 15.02 -51.83
CA LEU A 8 -39.50 14.06 -50.83
C LEU A 8 -38.69 14.81 -49.78
N LEU A 9 -39.27 15.02 -48.59
CA LEU A 9 -38.58 15.59 -47.43
C LEU A 9 -37.67 14.54 -46.80
N LEU A 10 -36.36 14.71 -46.98
CA LEU A 10 -35.33 13.90 -46.36
C LEU A 10 -35.16 14.37 -44.91
N LEU A 11 -35.65 13.59 -43.94
CA LEU A 11 -35.42 13.83 -42.50
C LEU A 11 -34.00 13.42 -42.16
N CYS A 12 -33.08 14.39 -41.99
CA CYS A 12 -31.77 14.17 -41.44
C CYS A 12 -31.91 14.00 -39.91
N THR A 13 -31.83 12.76 -39.41
CA THR A 13 -31.70 12.49 -37.97
C THR A 13 -30.25 12.79 -37.53
N VAL A 14 -30.07 13.89 -36.85
CA VAL A 14 -28.78 14.21 -36.18
C VAL A 14 -28.63 13.27 -35.02
N ALA A 15 -27.82 12.23 -35.15
CA ALA A 15 -27.39 11.41 -34.03
C ALA A 15 -26.51 12.28 -33.12
N ALA A 16 -27.05 12.69 -31.98
CA ALA A 16 -26.28 13.34 -30.94
C ALA A 16 -25.33 12.30 -30.37
N CYS A 17 -24.05 12.38 -30.75
CA CYS A 17 -22.97 11.69 -30.01
C CYS A 17 -22.89 12.27 -28.61
N SER A 18 -23.48 11.59 -27.65
CA SER A 18 -23.25 11.85 -26.24
C SER A 18 -21.75 11.65 -25.98
N LYS A 19 -21.04 12.72 -25.61
CA LYS A 19 -19.68 12.60 -25.09
C LYS A 19 -19.72 11.66 -23.88
N PRO A 20 -18.78 10.70 -23.78
CA PRO A 20 -18.67 9.94 -22.54
C PRO A 20 -18.42 10.92 -21.40
N ASP A 21 -19.21 10.81 -20.34
CA ASP A 21 -19.05 11.57 -19.13
C ASP A 21 -17.57 11.51 -18.74
N ASN A 22 -16.99 12.71 -18.56
CA ASN A 22 -15.68 12.86 -17.94
C ASN A 22 -15.78 12.24 -16.53
N ALA A 23 -15.49 10.95 -16.42
CA ALA A 23 -15.12 10.39 -15.14
C ALA A 23 -13.93 11.23 -14.64
N ALA A 24 -14.18 12.10 -13.67
CA ALA A 24 -13.11 12.84 -13.01
C ALA A 24 -12.03 11.82 -12.65
N PRO A 25 -10.74 12.11 -12.94
CA PRO A 25 -9.67 11.21 -12.51
C PRO A 25 -9.93 10.95 -11.03
N LEU A 26 -9.97 9.68 -10.64
CA LEU A 26 -10.05 9.31 -9.23
C LEU A 26 -8.84 9.97 -8.57
N ALA A 27 -9.05 11.15 -8.01
CA ALA A 27 -8.02 11.86 -7.26
C ALA A 27 -7.73 10.98 -6.04
N PHE A 28 -6.70 10.16 -6.13
CA PHE A 28 -6.22 9.36 -5.02
C PHE A 28 -5.80 10.34 -3.92
N LYS A 29 -6.67 10.53 -2.94
CA LYS A 29 -6.32 11.31 -1.76
C LYS A 29 -5.35 10.49 -0.93
N PRO A 30 -4.14 10.99 -0.65
CA PRO A 30 -3.21 10.29 0.23
C PRO A 30 -3.88 9.98 1.57
N VAL A 31 -3.70 8.78 2.06
CA VAL A 31 -4.17 8.39 3.40
C VAL A 31 -3.37 9.18 4.42
N GLY A 32 -4.03 10.03 5.19
CA GLY A 32 -3.45 10.83 6.26
C GLY A 32 -3.47 10.12 7.61
N VAL A 33 -2.66 10.59 8.57
CA VAL A 33 -2.70 10.10 9.95
C VAL A 33 -4.09 10.33 10.53
N GLY A 34 -4.69 9.27 11.08
CA GLY A 34 -6.07 9.24 11.58
C GLY A 34 -7.10 8.70 10.58
N ASP A 35 -6.79 8.68 9.28
CA ASP A 35 -7.68 8.15 8.26
C ASP A 35 -7.75 6.61 8.31
N ALA A 36 -8.87 6.05 7.86
CA ALA A 36 -9.00 4.62 7.64
C ALA A 36 -8.14 4.19 6.45
N VAL A 37 -7.35 3.15 6.65
CA VAL A 37 -6.54 2.52 5.61
C VAL A 37 -7.43 1.56 4.82
N PRO A 38 -7.50 1.67 3.48
CA PRO A 38 -8.20 0.70 2.66
C PRO A 38 -7.70 -0.72 2.92
N LEU A 39 -8.61 -1.71 2.89
CA LEU A 39 -8.19 -3.10 2.98
C LEU A 39 -7.36 -3.49 1.76
N PHE A 40 -6.17 -4.01 1.99
CA PHE A 40 -5.39 -4.67 0.96
C PHE A 40 -4.88 -6.02 1.46
N THR A 41 -4.63 -6.91 0.51
CA THR A 41 -4.09 -8.24 0.76
C THR A 41 -2.88 -8.44 -0.14
N VAL A 42 -1.80 -8.91 0.44
CA VAL A 42 -0.56 -9.17 -0.28
C VAL A 42 -0.12 -10.61 -0.04
N ALA A 43 0.30 -11.31 -1.10
CA ALA A 43 0.95 -12.61 -0.97
C ALA A 43 2.28 -12.45 -0.23
N THR A 44 2.69 -13.46 0.53
CA THR A 44 4.01 -13.47 1.18
C THR A 44 4.92 -14.53 0.58
N ILE A 45 6.22 -14.38 0.76
CA ILE A 45 7.19 -15.38 0.33
C ILE A 45 7.09 -16.70 1.12
N ALA A 46 6.31 -16.75 2.20
CA ALA A 46 6.01 -17.95 2.97
C ALA A 46 4.82 -18.75 2.40
N ALA A 47 4.33 -18.37 1.22
CA ALA A 47 3.19 -18.98 0.52
C ALA A 47 1.85 -18.84 1.27
N ASP A 48 1.73 -17.81 2.11
CA ASP A 48 0.49 -17.36 2.72
C ASP A 48 0.13 -15.94 2.24
N SER A 49 -0.80 -15.27 2.92
CA SER A 49 -1.15 -13.89 2.63
C SER A 49 -1.27 -13.05 3.89
N ALA A 50 -0.91 -11.79 3.77
CA ALA A 50 -1.09 -10.79 4.83
C ALA A 50 -2.18 -9.79 4.43
N ARG A 51 -3.12 -9.55 5.35
CA ARG A 51 -4.16 -8.52 5.20
C ARG A 51 -3.81 -7.33 6.08
N VAL A 52 -4.01 -6.14 5.55
CA VAL A 52 -3.73 -4.87 6.25
C VAL A 52 -4.86 -3.88 5.95
N GLY A 53 -5.18 -3.03 6.92
CA GLY A 53 -6.26 -2.06 6.78
C GLY A 53 -7.65 -2.69 6.87
N GLY A 54 -8.67 -1.93 6.43
CA GLY A 54 -10.07 -2.30 6.62
C GLY A 54 -10.52 -2.19 8.08
N ASN A 55 -11.78 -2.55 8.35
CA ASN A 55 -12.43 -2.40 9.65
C ASN A 55 -12.45 -3.70 10.49
N ALA A 56 -11.90 -4.80 9.99
CA ALA A 56 -11.77 -6.02 10.77
C ALA A 56 -10.60 -5.92 11.75
N LYS A 57 -10.80 -6.39 12.98
CA LYS A 57 -9.72 -6.40 13.98
C LYS A 57 -8.52 -7.21 13.47
N GLN A 58 -7.34 -6.59 13.47
CA GLN A 58 -6.08 -7.15 13.01
C GLN A 58 -4.96 -6.80 14.01
N PRO A 59 -3.79 -7.45 13.95
CA PRO A 59 -2.62 -6.99 14.70
C PRO A 59 -2.26 -5.54 14.33
N VAL A 60 -1.76 -4.78 15.30
CA VAL A 60 -1.04 -3.52 14.98
C VAL A 60 0.07 -3.85 14.01
N THR A 61 0.12 -3.18 12.87
CA THR A 61 1.05 -3.56 11.80
C THR A 61 1.93 -2.38 11.40
N LEU A 62 3.25 -2.60 11.45
CA LEU A 62 4.21 -1.74 10.76
C LEU A 62 4.42 -2.30 9.35
N VAL A 63 3.96 -1.57 8.34
CA VAL A 63 4.20 -1.86 6.93
C VAL A 63 5.42 -1.06 6.49
N ASN A 64 6.31 -1.70 5.74
CA ASN A 64 7.45 -1.05 5.09
C ASN A 64 7.45 -1.43 3.61
N ILE A 65 7.64 -0.46 2.71
CA ILE A 65 7.73 -0.70 1.26
C ILE A 65 9.17 -0.57 0.84
N TRP A 66 9.68 -1.58 0.15
CA TRP A 66 11.08 -1.70 -0.19
C TRP A 66 11.32 -2.43 -1.53
N ALA A 67 12.59 -2.45 -1.96
CA ALA A 67 13.04 -3.29 -3.07
C ALA A 67 14.50 -3.70 -2.90
N THR A 68 14.90 -4.80 -3.55
CA THR A 68 16.28 -5.33 -3.50
C THR A 68 17.32 -4.39 -4.11
N TRP A 69 16.91 -3.54 -5.04
CA TRP A 69 17.76 -2.51 -5.68
C TRP A 69 17.82 -1.19 -4.91
N CYS A 70 16.99 -1.02 -3.86
CA CYS A 70 16.92 0.22 -3.08
C CYS A 70 17.98 0.22 -1.96
N GLY A 71 19.02 1.00 -2.13
CA GLY A 71 20.12 1.12 -1.15
C GLY A 71 19.66 1.58 0.25
N PRO A 72 18.91 2.70 0.38
CA PRO A 72 18.38 3.16 1.66
C PRO A 72 17.46 2.14 2.33
N CYS A 73 16.65 1.40 1.55
CA CYS A 73 15.79 0.35 2.09
C CYS A 73 16.62 -0.75 2.78
N LYS A 74 17.72 -1.18 2.14
CA LYS A 74 18.61 -2.18 2.74
C LYS A 74 19.27 -1.69 4.02
N ALA A 75 19.60 -0.41 4.08
CA ALA A 75 20.25 0.20 5.24
C ALA A 75 19.36 0.23 6.50
N GLU A 76 18.03 0.29 6.35
CA GLU A 76 17.09 0.33 7.49
C GLU A 76 16.70 -1.06 8.03
N PHE A 77 16.94 -2.16 7.28
CA PHE A 77 16.53 -3.51 7.69
C PHE A 77 17.03 -3.93 9.08
N PRO A 78 18.26 -3.61 9.52
CA PRO A 78 18.69 -3.90 10.88
C PRO A 78 17.82 -3.22 11.95
N GLU A 79 17.34 -1.99 11.71
CA GLU A 79 16.42 -1.32 12.64
C GLU A 79 15.03 -1.95 12.59
N LEU A 80 14.52 -2.28 11.41
CA LEU A 80 13.27 -3.02 11.27
C LEU A 80 13.34 -4.36 12.04
N GLN A 81 14.46 -5.08 11.95
CA GLN A 81 14.68 -6.32 12.72
C GLN A 81 14.71 -6.07 14.21
N THR A 82 15.33 -4.98 14.66
CA THR A 82 15.35 -4.57 16.06
C THR A 82 13.92 -4.30 16.57
N LEU A 83 13.13 -3.55 15.81
CA LEU A 83 11.71 -3.29 16.12
C LEU A 83 10.90 -4.59 16.16
N HIS A 84 11.09 -5.47 15.18
CA HIS A 84 10.42 -6.77 15.14
C HIS A 84 10.73 -7.60 16.39
N THR A 85 11.99 -7.73 16.72
CA THR A 85 12.44 -8.51 17.89
C THR A 85 11.86 -7.96 19.20
N ALA A 86 11.82 -6.62 19.36
CA ALA A 86 11.34 -5.99 20.58
C ALA A 86 9.81 -6.04 20.71
N TYR A 87 9.07 -5.91 19.62
CA TYR A 87 7.62 -5.66 19.69
C TYR A 87 6.75 -6.80 19.18
N ALA A 88 7.26 -7.77 18.40
CA ALA A 88 6.45 -8.90 17.95
C ALA A 88 5.88 -9.75 19.11
N PRO A 89 6.64 -10.02 20.20
CA PRO A 89 6.08 -10.71 21.37
C PRO A 89 4.96 -9.93 22.07
N ARG A 90 4.86 -8.63 21.80
CA ARG A 90 3.86 -7.72 22.37
C ARG A 90 2.67 -7.48 21.45
N GLY A 91 2.64 -8.10 20.26
CA GLY A 91 1.53 -8.05 19.31
C GLY A 91 1.73 -7.12 18.11
N LEU A 92 2.95 -6.58 17.88
CA LEU A 92 3.27 -5.90 16.62
C LEU A 92 3.50 -6.93 15.52
N ARG A 93 2.86 -6.75 14.38
CA ARG A 93 3.25 -7.39 13.13
C ARG A 93 4.12 -6.44 12.31
N LEU A 94 5.28 -6.90 11.84
CA LEU A 94 6.06 -6.19 10.84
C LEU A 94 5.90 -6.91 9.50
N LEU A 95 5.56 -6.15 8.44
CA LEU A 95 5.34 -6.62 7.09
C LEU A 95 6.12 -5.73 6.11
N ALA A 96 7.20 -6.24 5.55
CA ALA A 96 7.94 -5.53 4.52
C ALA A 96 7.48 -5.99 3.13
N ILE A 97 6.87 -5.10 2.36
CA ILE A 97 6.32 -5.39 1.04
C ILE A 97 7.35 -5.03 -0.02
N SER A 98 7.82 -6.04 -0.75
CA SER A 98 8.73 -5.84 -1.88
C SER A 98 7.93 -5.55 -3.15
N ILE A 99 8.33 -4.49 -3.84
CA ILE A 99 7.83 -4.12 -5.17
C ILE A 99 8.75 -4.62 -6.30
N ASP A 100 9.68 -5.54 -5.99
CA ASP A 100 10.54 -6.14 -6.99
C ASP A 100 9.73 -6.97 -8.00
N THR A 101 10.13 -6.90 -9.27
CA THR A 101 9.67 -7.82 -10.32
C THR A 101 10.47 -9.13 -10.35
N GLU A 102 11.55 -9.22 -9.58
CA GLU A 102 12.39 -10.41 -9.45
C GLU A 102 11.64 -11.58 -8.82
N ALA A 103 12.16 -12.79 -9.02
CA ALA A 103 11.59 -14.00 -8.44
C ALA A 103 11.59 -13.96 -6.89
N ASP A 104 10.60 -14.59 -6.26
CA ASP A 104 10.48 -14.66 -4.79
C ASP A 104 11.73 -15.19 -4.10
N SER A 105 12.45 -16.12 -4.73
CA SER A 105 13.72 -16.66 -4.22
C SER A 105 14.81 -15.60 -4.10
N VAL A 106 14.87 -14.64 -5.03
CA VAL A 106 15.83 -13.52 -5.02
C VAL A 106 15.50 -12.56 -3.89
N VAL A 107 14.24 -12.17 -3.78
CA VAL A 107 13.75 -11.28 -2.71
C VAL A 107 13.96 -11.93 -1.34
N ALA A 108 13.62 -13.21 -1.20
CA ALA A 108 13.81 -13.97 0.04
C ALA A 108 15.30 -14.08 0.43
N ALA A 109 16.18 -14.31 -0.54
CA ALA A 109 17.63 -14.37 -0.29
C ALA A 109 18.16 -12.99 0.18
N SER A 110 17.72 -11.91 -0.47
CA SER A 110 18.09 -10.55 -0.09
C SER A 110 17.64 -10.21 1.33
N ALA A 111 16.37 -10.47 1.66
CA ALA A 111 15.82 -10.23 2.99
C ALA A 111 16.58 -11.02 4.09
N ARG A 112 16.87 -12.31 3.84
CA ARG A 112 17.67 -13.13 4.77
C ARG A 112 19.09 -12.61 4.94
N ALA A 113 19.74 -12.16 3.85
CA ALA A 113 21.09 -11.60 3.92
C ALA A 113 21.15 -10.33 4.79
N MET A 114 20.04 -9.60 4.90
CA MET A 114 19.90 -8.44 5.80
C MET A 114 19.45 -8.82 7.21
N GLY A 115 19.34 -10.12 7.54
CA GLY A 115 19.00 -10.62 8.87
C GLY A 115 17.52 -10.56 9.21
N SER A 116 16.62 -10.33 8.26
CA SER A 116 15.18 -10.25 8.54
C SER A 116 14.57 -11.60 8.90
N THR A 117 13.72 -11.60 9.93
CA THR A 117 12.89 -12.74 10.34
C THR A 117 11.38 -12.40 10.32
N PHE A 118 11.04 -11.19 9.96
CA PHE A 118 9.67 -10.72 9.81
C PHE A 118 9.09 -11.10 8.44
N ALA A 119 7.77 -10.94 8.29
CA ALA A 119 7.06 -11.29 7.06
C ALA A 119 7.48 -10.39 5.88
N ILE A 120 7.71 -11.02 4.73
CA ILE A 120 8.00 -10.33 3.46
C ILE A 120 6.80 -10.53 2.53
N GLY A 121 6.12 -9.43 2.21
CA GLY A 121 5.06 -9.38 1.20
C GLY A 121 5.61 -9.19 -0.21
N ARG A 122 4.79 -9.53 -1.22
CA ARG A 122 5.13 -9.44 -2.63
C ARG A 122 4.07 -8.62 -3.37
N ASP A 123 4.50 -7.54 -4.02
CA ASP A 123 3.66 -6.66 -4.85
C ASP A 123 4.39 -6.23 -6.13
N PRO A 124 4.68 -7.18 -7.05
CA PRO A 124 5.44 -6.90 -8.26
C PRO A 124 4.72 -5.95 -9.22
N GLU A 125 3.40 -5.82 -9.11
CA GLU A 125 2.59 -4.85 -9.85
C GLU A 125 2.59 -3.45 -9.23
N ASP A 126 3.23 -3.28 -8.06
CA ASP A 126 3.36 -2.01 -7.36
C ASP A 126 2.02 -1.30 -7.05
N GLN A 127 1.01 -2.09 -6.74
CA GLN A 127 -0.34 -1.60 -6.44
C GLN A 127 -0.41 -0.86 -5.12
N VAL A 128 0.37 -1.32 -4.12
CA VAL A 128 0.37 -0.76 -2.77
C VAL A 128 0.80 0.71 -2.77
N ARG A 129 1.79 1.09 -3.59
CA ARG A 129 2.19 2.50 -3.69
C ARG A 129 1.08 3.36 -4.29
N GLY A 130 0.37 2.86 -5.30
CA GLY A 130 -0.79 3.54 -5.88
C GLY A 130 -1.92 3.73 -4.84
N GLN A 131 -2.25 2.70 -4.06
CA GLN A 131 -3.31 2.76 -3.05
C GLN A 131 -3.03 3.79 -1.94
N PHE A 132 -1.77 3.98 -1.57
CA PHE A 132 -1.38 4.86 -0.46
C PHE A 132 -0.77 6.19 -0.94
N ALA A 133 -0.76 6.44 -2.24
CA ALA A 133 -0.12 7.61 -2.85
C ALA A 133 1.34 7.79 -2.37
N THR A 134 2.09 6.69 -2.33
CA THR A 134 3.51 6.67 -2.01
C THR A 134 4.31 7.19 -3.19
N VAL A 135 5.15 8.20 -2.96
CA VAL A 135 5.95 8.82 -4.03
C VAL A 135 7.34 8.21 -4.20
N GLY A 136 7.79 7.40 -3.25
CA GLY A 136 9.12 6.78 -3.29
C GLY A 136 9.28 5.69 -2.25
N ILE A 137 10.44 5.01 -2.28
CA ILE A 137 10.82 4.00 -1.29
C ILE A 137 12.19 4.31 -0.69
N PRO A 138 12.43 3.91 0.59
CA PRO A 138 11.48 3.24 1.46
C PRO A 138 10.38 4.19 1.97
N GLU A 139 9.23 3.61 2.29
CA GLU A 139 8.19 4.31 3.04
C GLU A 139 7.57 3.35 4.04
N SER A 140 7.28 3.85 5.24
CA SER A 140 6.74 3.02 6.32
C SER A 140 5.47 3.61 6.92
N TRP A 141 4.53 2.73 7.32
CA TRP A 141 3.24 3.08 7.92
C TRP A 141 2.96 2.21 9.13
N LEU A 142 2.58 2.84 10.24
CA LEU A 142 2.03 2.14 11.38
C LEU A 142 0.51 2.18 11.32
N ILE A 143 -0.12 1.01 11.30
CA ILE A 143 -1.56 0.84 11.17
C ILE A 143 -2.09 0.20 12.45
N SER A 144 -3.13 0.80 13.02
CA SER A 144 -3.78 0.31 14.24
C SER A 144 -4.54 -0.99 14.04
N SER A 145 -4.95 -1.61 15.13
CA SER A 145 -5.74 -2.85 15.10
C SER A 145 -7.16 -2.67 14.53
N ASP A 146 -7.66 -1.45 14.46
CA ASP A 146 -8.94 -1.06 13.85
C ASP A 146 -8.76 -0.43 12.44
N GLY A 147 -7.57 -0.56 11.85
CA GLY A 147 -7.29 -0.19 10.46
C GLY A 147 -7.05 1.29 10.20
N LYS A 148 -6.66 2.08 11.20
CA LYS A 148 -6.32 3.51 11.00
C LYS A 148 -4.83 3.71 10.86
N LEU A 149 -4.43 4.66 10.02
CA LEU A 149 -3.05 5.10 9.92
C LEU A 149 -2.66 5.91 11.16
N LEU A 150 -1.68 5.45 11.92
CA LEU A 150 -1.20 6.10 13.14
C LEU A 150 0.06 6.92 12.94
N TRP A 151 0.92 6.48 12.01
CA TRP A 151 2.19 7.13 11.71
C TRP A 151 2.62 6.78 10.28
N ARG A 152 3.29 7.71 9.62
CA ARG A 152 3.81 7.57 8.25
C ARG A 152 5.16 8.25 8.15
N HIS A 153 6.12 7.61 7.50
CA HIS A 153 7.44 8.16 7.26
C HIS A 153 7.92 7.82 5.85
N ALA A 154 8.29 8.83 5.09
CA ALA A 154 8.95 8.69 3.79
C ALA A 154 10.47 8.79 3.98
N GLY A 155 11.19 7.79 3.51
CA GLY A 155 12.62 7.62 3.73
C GLY A 155 12.94 6.52 4.72
N ALA A 156 14.24 6.23 4.89
CA ALA A 156 14.71 5.16 5.76
C ALA A 156 14.49 5.50 7.24
N ILE A 157 13.96 4.53 7.99
CA ILE A 157 13.85 4.62 9.44
C ILE A 157 15.26 4.62 10.05
N THR A 158 15.55 5.60 10.90
CA THR A 158 16.83 5.69 11.60
C THR A 158 16.84 4.87 12.88
N ALA A 159 18.01 4.38 13.24
CA ALA A 159 18.18 3.61 14.48
C ALA A 159 17.71 4.43 15.71
N GLY A 160 16.86 3.81 16.53
CA GLY A 160 16.36 4.42 17.76
C GLY A 160 15.32 5.51 17.56
N ASP A 161 14.61 5.56 16.42
CA ASP A 161 13.54 6.53 16.15
C ASP A 161 12.53 6.55 17.32
N ARG A 162 12.52 7.67 18.06
CA ARG A 162 11.69 7.81 19.26
C ARG A 162 10.22 8.05 18.92
N GLU A 163 9.93 8.72 17.81
CA GLU A 163 8.57 8.99 17.40
C GLU A 163 7.86 7.69 17.01
N LEU A 164 8.49 6.87 16.14
CA LEU A 164 7.97 5.57 15.75
C LEU A 164 7.79 4.65 16.98
N ARG A 165 8.80 4.56 17.85
CA ARG A 165 8.72 3.72 19.06
C ARG A 165 7.57 4.15 19.96
N SER A 166 7.39 5.45 20.19
CA SER A 166 6.28 5.98 20.97
C SER A 166 4.91 5.66 20.32
N ALA A 167 4.81 5.79 18.99
CA ALA A 167 3.60 5.44 18.27
C ALA A 167 3.27 3.94 18.38
N ILE A 168 4.26 3.05 18.26
CA ILE A 168 4.10 1.60 18.46
C ILE A 168 3.61 1.29 19.88
N GLU A 169 4.24 1.86 20.91
CA GLU A 169 3.86 1.65 22.30
C GLU A 169 2.39 2.03 22.56
N MET A 170 1.99 3.22 22.09
CA MET A 170 0.61 3.70 22.25
C MET A 170 -0.38 2.80 21.49
N ALA A 171 -0.04 2.36 20.28
CA ALA A 171 -0.88 1.49 19.49
C ALA A 171 -1.11 0.14 20.17
N LEU A 172 -0.04 -0.46 20.71
CA LEU A 172 -0.12 -1.77 21.39
C LEU A 172 -0.91 -1.72 22.70
N VAL A 173 -0.86 -0.58 23.43
CA VAL A 173 -1.70 -0.38 24.62
C VAL A 173 -3.18 -0.32 24.24
N ARG A 174 -3.53 0.38 23.16
CA ARG A 174 -4.93 0.53 22.70
C ARG A 174 -5.51 -0.73 22.05
N ALA A 175 -4.67 -1.66 21.59
CA ALA A 175 -5.10 -2.89 20.93
C ALA A 175 -5.52 -4.01 21.90
N LYS A 176 -5.22 -3.87 23.18
CA LYS A 176 -5.61 -4.80 24.27
C LYS A 176 -7.08 -4.63 24.63
#